data_252baa986eb3dfe7b78824181a9b585b
#
_entry.id   252baa986eb3dfe7b78824181a9b585b
#
_cell.length_a   1.000
_cell.length_b   1.000
_cell.length_c   1.000
_cell.angle_alpha   90.00
_cell.angle_beta   90.00
_cell.angle_gamma   90.00
#
_symmetry.space_group_name_H-M   'P 1'
#
loop_
_entity.id
_entity.type
_entity.pdbx_description
1 polymer ?
#
loop_
_entity_poly.entity_id
_entity_poly.type
_entity_poly.pdbx_seq_one_letter_code
_entity_poly.pdbx_strand_id
1 'polypeptide(L)'
;RGQRHEELIRLCKEANYNCIRIWGGAVYPDDELYDLCDRNGILIWQDLMFACALYPSDEAFLESIREEVRDNVIRLRNHACLVLWCGNNENEWFHDYEHHAEGLTQELRMKNLQQYEVHLAEVVRKYDPDRLFWPSSPSSGGGYYDPNGYEKGDVHCWYVWYLPAKPYTFYRDCTGRFIS
;
A
#
# COMPACT_ATOMS: atom_id res chain seq x y z
N ARG A 1 23.66 1.30 -7.21
CA ARG A 1 22.20 1.13 -7.08
C ARG A 1 21.59 0.70 -8.41
N GLY A 2 21.84 1.38 -9.53
CA GLY A 2 21.24 1.12 -10.84
C GLY A 2 21.35 -0.31 -11.34
N GLN A 3 22.52 -0.92 -11.32
CA GLN A 3 22.71 -2.31 -11.71
C GLN A 3 21.82 -3.30 -10.95
N ARG A 4 21.49 -2.99 -9.69
CA ARG A 4 20.60 -3.84 -8.88
C ARG A 4 19.14 -3.68 -9.29
N HIS A 5 18.69 -2.49 -9.65
CA HIS A 5 17.34 -2.27 -10.16
C HIS A 5 17.17 -2.94 -11.54
N GLU A 6 18.11 -2.81 -12.43
CA GLU A 6 18.10 -3.51 -13.72
C GLU A 6 17.97 -5.03 -13.56
N GLU A 7 18.75 -5.60 -12.64
CA GLU A 7 18.70 -7.03 -12.34
C GLU A 7 17.34 -7.45 -11.78
N LEU A 8 16.75 -6.67 -10.85
CA LEU A 8 15.43 -6.96 -10.32
C LEU A 8 14.36 -6.91 -11.40
N ILE A 9 14.37 -5.90 -12.27
CA ILE A 9 13.41 -5.81 -13.38
C ILE A 9 13.58 -6.94 -14.38
N ARG A 10 14.84 -7.33 -14.67
CA ARG A 10 15.12 -8.51 -15.51
C ARG A 10 14.50 -9.77 -14.92
N LEU A 11 14.69 -10.03 -13.60
CA LEU A 11 14.12 -11.18 -12.91
C LEU A 11 12.57 -11.13 -12.88
N CYS A 12 11.97 -9.96 -12.67
CA CYS A 12 10.53 -9.79 -12.76
C CYS A 12 9.99 -10.20 -14.15
N LYS A 13 10.66 -9.77 -15.21
CA LYS A 13 10.29 -10.15 -16.58
C LYS A 13 10.42 -11.64 -16.85
N GLU A 14 11.52 -12.25 -16.41
CA GLU A 14 11.74 -13.70 -16.54
C GLU A 14 10.70 -14.51 -15.78
N ALA A 15 10.25 -14.01 -14.62
CA ALA A 15 9.17 -14.60 -13.83
C ALA A 15 7.77 -14.25 -14.33
N ASN A 16 7.64 -13.49 -15.44
CA ASN A 16 6.39 -12.99 -16.00
C ASN A 16 5.59 -12.09 -15.07
N TYR A 17 6.26 -11.33 -14.22
CA TYR A 17 5.60 -10.28 -13.44
C TYR A 17 5.18 -9.13 -14.35
N ASN A 18 3.97 -8.66 -14.18
CA ASN A 18 3.44 -7.48 -14.86
C ASN A 18 3.16 -6.31 -13.90
N CYS A 19 3.20 -6.56 -12.61
CA CYS A 19 3.03 -5.55 -11.57
C CYS A 19 3.94 -5.86 -10.37
N ILE A 20 4.47 -4.80 -9.76
CA ILE A 20 5.18 -4.88 -8.47
C ILE A 20 4.55 -3.87 -7.51
N ARG A 21 4.61 -4.17 -6.22
CA ARG A 21 4.16 -3.28 -5.16
C ARG A 21 5.36 -2.69 -4.43
N ILE A 22 5.35 -1.37 -4.26
CA ILE A 22 6.27 -0.66 -3.37
C ILE A 22 5.61 -0.59 -2.00
N TRP A 23 6.09 -1.41 -1.09
CA TRP A 23 5.51 -1.62 0.23
C TRP A 23 5.72 -0.43 1.16
N GLY A 24 4.68 -0.05 1.92
CA GLY A 24 4.67 1.10 2.82
C GLY A 24 5.60 1.02 4.04
N GLY A 25 6.16 -0.14 4.35
CA GLY A 25 7.20 -0.32 5.37
C GLY A 25 8.63 -0.14 4.87
N ALA A 26 8.81 0.39 3.66
CA ALA A 26 10.11 0.62 3.03
C ALA A 26 10.44 2.13 2.93
N VAL A 27 10.98 2.53 1.80
CA VAL A 27 11.23 3.93 1.42
C VAL A 27 10.78 4.13 -0.03
N TYR A 28 10.44 5.34 -0.41
CA TYR A 28 10.19 5.64 -1.81
C TYR A 28 11.48 5.39 -2.62
N PRO A 29 11.43 4.52 -3.64
CA PRO A 29 12.56 4.32 -4.54
C PRO A 29 13.00 5.62 -5.24
N ASP A 30 14.21 5.60 -5.76
CA ASP A 30 14.68 6.63 -6.67
C ASP A 30 14.01 6.53 -8.06
N ASP A 31 14.06 7.60 -8.84
CA ASP A 31 13.37 7.71 -10.13
C ASP A 31 13.81 6.64 -11.13
N GLU A 32 15.06 6.14 -11.00
CA GLU A 32 15.59 5.09 -11.87
C GLU A 32 14.76 3.82 -11.87
N LEU A 33 14.18 3.41 -10.71
CA LEU A 33 13.32 2.23 -10.66
C LEU A 33 12.04 2.44 -11.47
N TYR A 34 11.41 3.62 -11.32
CA TYR A 34 10.19 3.95 -12.07
C TYR A 34 10.48 4.06 -13.58
N ASP A 35 11.58 4.68 -13.97
CA ASP A 35 12.02 4.74 -15.36
C ASP A 35 12.26 3.35 -15.97
N LEU A 36 12.82 2.44 -15.19
CA LEU A 36 13.00 1.05 -15.60
C LEU A 36 11.65 0.34 -15.77
N CYS A 37 10.72 0.56 -14.84
CA CYS A 37 9.37 -0.01 -14.92
C CYS A 37 8.62 0.54 -16.15
N ASP A 38 8.66 1.85 -16.40
CA ASP A 38 8.09 2.49 -17.58
C ASP A 38 8.60 1.85 -18.88
N ARG A 39 9.93 1.71 -19.02
CA ARG A 39 10.55 1.14 -20.21
C ARG A 39 10.26 -0.36 -20.40
N ASN A 40 10.00 -1.08 -19.34
CA ASN A 40 9.83 -2.53 -19.37
C ASN A 40 8.35 -2.99 -19.24
N GLY A 41 7.40 -2.06 -19.11
CA GLY A 41 5.97 -2.38 -19.01
C GLY A 41 5.61 -3.10 -17.69
N ILE A 42 6.34 -2.83 -16.61
CA ILE A 42 6.04 -3.34 -15.28
C ILE A 42 5.22 -2.27 -14.54
N LEU A 43 4.01 -2.59 -14.18
CA LEU A 43 3.14 -1.68 -13.42
C LEU A 43 3.60 -1.55 -11.98
N ILE A 44 3.31 -0.41 -11.36
CA ILE A 44 3.63 -0.15 -9.94
C ILE A 44 2.35 0.17 -9.17
N TRP A 45 2.12 -0.62 -8.13
CA TRP A 45 1.28 -0.28 -6.99
C TRP A 45 2.14 0.44 -5.96
N GLN A 46 1.86 1.69 -5.65
CA GLN A 46 2.66 2.51 -4.72
C GLN A 46 1.93 2.73 -3.41
N ASP A 47 2.43 2.13 -2.32
CA ASP A 47 2.00 2.53 -0.98
C ASP A 47 2.62 3.88 -0.59
N LEU A 48 1.87 4.66 0.17
CA LEU A 48 2.45 5.70 1.01
C LEU A 48 3.20 5.03 2.17
N MET A 49 4.23 5.69 2.73
CA MET A 49 5.19 5.06 3.65
C MET A 49 4.63 4.89 5.07
N PHE A 50 3.54 4.12 5.18
CA PHE A 50 2.89 3.72 6.44
C PHE A 50 2.66 2.22 6.44
N ALA A 51 3.00 1.53 7.55
CA ALA A 51 2.82 0.09 7.68
C ALA A 51 2.65 -0.37 9.14
N CYS A 52 1.64 -1.20 9.39
CA CYS A 52 1.47 -2.03 10.58
C CYS A 52 1.67 -1.29 11.92
N ALA A 53 1.27 -0.03 12.03
CA ALA A 53 1.51 0.76 13.23
C ALA A 53 0.42 1.80 13.50
N LEU A 54 0.32 2.22 14.76
CA LEU A 54 -0.40 3.43 15.15
C LEU A 54 0.53 4.63 14.96
N TYR A 55 0.16 5.50 14.04
CA TYR A 55 0.90 6.73 13.79
C TYR A 55 0.29 7.90 14.58
N PRO A 56 1.10 8.91 14.94
CA PRO A 56 0.59 10.13 15.53
C PRO A 56 -0.47 10.79 14.64
N SER A 57 -1.40 11.51 15.26
CA SER A 57 -2.49 12.21 14.55
C SER A 57 -2.63 13.67 14.99
N ASP A 58 -1.56 14.21 15.59
CA ASP A 58 -1.48 15.64 15.90
C ASP A 58 -1.20 16.45 14.62
N GLU A 59 -1.52 17.74 14.65
CA GLU A 59 -1.43 18.59 13.46
C GLU A 59 0.00 18.73 12.92
N ALA A 60 1.01 18.72 13.78
CA ALA A 60 2.40 18.83 13.34
C ALA A 60 2.82 17.60 12.53
N PHE A 61 2.43 16.40 12.98
CA PHE A 61 2.66 15.18 12.23
C PHE A 61 1.85 15.15 10.93
N LEU A 62 0.56 15.52 10.99
CA LEU A 62 -0.30 15.58 9.80
C LEU A 62 0.27 16.51 8.73
N GLU A 63 0.77 17.68 9.10
CA GLU A 63 1.39 18.60 8.14
C GLU A 63 2.66 17.99 7.52
N SER A 64 3.52 17.37 8.33
CA SER A 64 4.73 16.71 7.85
C SER A 64 4.42 15.63 6.81
N ILE A 65 3.43 14.77 7.08
CA ILE A 65 3.07 13.70 6.13
C ILE A 65 2.34 14.22 4.89
N ARG A 66 1.57 15.31 4.99
CA ARG A 66 0.98 15.99 3.82
C ARG A 66 2.08 16.51 2.88
N GLU A 67 3.13 17.10 3.43
CA GLU A 67 4.28 17.58 2.64
C GLU A 67 5.02 16.43 1.97
N GLU A 68 5.33 15.36 2.72
CA GLU A 68 5.99 14.17 2.18
C GLU A 68 5.18 13.56 1.03
N VAL A 69 3.87 13.36 1.24
CA VAL A 69 2.99 12.78 0.22
C VAL A 69 2.89 13.69 -0.99
N ARG A 70 2.71 15.00 -0.78
CA ARG A 70 2.69 15.99 -1.88
C ARG A 70 3.94 15.88 -2.75
N ASP A 71 5.11 15.88 -2.13
CA ASP A 71 6.38 15.91 -2.85
C ASP A 71 6.58 14.62 -3.66
N ASN A 72 6.25 13.47 -3.08
CA ASN A 72 6.36 12.20 -3.78
C ASN A 72 5.30 12.02 -4.86
N VAL A 73 4.07 12.49 -4.65
CA VAL A 73 3.02 12.46 -5.70
C VAL A 73 3.43 13.33 -6.89
N ILE A 74 3.90 14.56 -6.63
CA ILE A 74 4.36 15.46 -7.70
C ILE A 74 5.54 14.84 -8.47
N ARG A 75 6.47 14.20 -7.78
CA ARG A 75 7.63 13.53 -8.37
C ARG A 75 7.22 12.37 -9.27
N LEU A 76 6.29 11.53 -8.81
CA LEU A 76 6.02 10.23 -9.40
C LEU A 76 4.82 10.19 -10.36
N ARG A 77 3.90 11.14 -10.27
CA ARG A 77 2.63 11.12 -11.03
C ARG A 77 2.76 11.02 -12.55
N ASN A 78 3.90 11.40 -13.12
CA ASN A 78 4.13 11.36 -14.56
C ASN A 78 4.63 10.01 -15.08
N HIS A 79 4.94 9.04 -14.18
CA HIS A 79 5.34 7.71 -14.59
C HIS A 79 4.13 6.89 -15.05
N ALA A 80 4.22 6.37 -16.28
CA ALA A 80 3.15 5.57 -16.89
C ALA A 80 2.96 4.22 -16.18
N CYS A 81 4.02 3.70 -15.56
CA CYS A 81 3.98 2.45 -14.79
C CYS A 81 3.16 2.57 -13.50
N LEU A 82 3.03 3.76 -12.93
CA LEU A 82 2.31 3.97 -11.68
C LEU A 82 0.79 3.87 -11.91
N VAL A 83 0.14 2.85 -11.36
CA VAL A 83 -1.29 2.59 -11.61
C VAL A 83 -2.20 2.98 -10.47
N LEU A 84 -1.73 2.96 -9.24
CA LEU A 84 -2.51 3.40 -8.08
C LEU A 84 -1.61 3.87 -6.93
N TRP A 85 -2.19 4.69 -6.08
CA TRP A 85 -1.68 5.08 -4.77
C TRP A 85 -2.44 4.32 -3.69
N CYS A 86 -1.73 3.72 -2.73
CA CYS A 86 -2.33 3.07 -1.57
C CYS A 86 -1.96 3.81 -0.29
N GLY A 87 -2.94 4.11 0.54
CA GLY A 87 -2.75 4.95 1.73
C GLY A 87 -1.84 4.34 2.79
N ASN A 88 -1.81 3.01 2.92
CA ASN A 88 -0.94 2.32 3.87
C ASN A 88 -0.93 0.81 3.66
N ASN A 89 0.03 0.12 4.33
CA ASN A 89 0.02 -1.33 4.48
C ASN A 89 -0.54 -1.73 5.85
N GLU A 90 -1.63 -2.45 5.86
CA GLU A 90 -2.23 -3.17 7.02
C GLU A 90 -2.69 -2.31 8.20
N ASN A 91 -2.65 -0.98 8.15
CA ASN A 91 -3.06 -0.18 9.30
C ASN A 91 -4.57 -0.34 9.59
N GLU A 92 -5.41 -0.43 8.54
CA GLU A 92 -6.83 -0.71 8.71
C GLU A 92 -7.05 -2.09 9.35
N TRP A 93 -6.41 -3.12 8.80
CA TRP A 93 -6.52 -4.49 9.29
C TRP A 93 -5.88 -4.66 10.67
N PHE A 94 -4.71 -4.07 10.89
CA PHE A 94 -4.00 -4.09 12.17
C PHE A 94 -4.87 -3.53 13.32
N HIS A 95 -5.64 -2.50 13.04
CA HIS A 95 -6.53 -1.87 14.03
C HIS A 95 -7.84 -2.64 14.24
N ASP A 96 -8.20 -3.54 13.34
CA ASP A 96 -9.38 -4.39 13.47
C ASP A 96 -9.09 -5.72 14.20
N TYR A 97 -7.83 -6.14 14.25
CA TYR A 97 -7.43 -7.40 14.86
C TYR A 97 -7.44 -7.28 16.39
N GLU A 98 -8.24 -8.13 17.08
CA GLU A 98 -8.47 -8.07 18.55
C GLU A 98 -7.19 -8.05 19.38
N HIS A 99 -6.10 -8.68 18.93
CA HIS A 99 -4.84 -8.78 19.63
C HIS A 99 -3.97 -7.51 19.58
N HIS A 100 -4.29 -6.58 18.69
CA HIS A 100 -3.57 -5.31 18.53
C HIS A 100 -4.40 -4.11 19.00
N ALA A 101 -5.62 -4.37 19.45
CA ALA A 101 -6.59 -3.34 19.85
C ALA A 101 -6.41 -2.84 21.30
N GLU A 102 -5.44 -3.37 22.07
CA GLU A 102 -5.17 -2.85 23.42
C GLU A 102 -4.78 -1.37 23.34
N GLY A 103 -5.62 -0.51 23.94
CA GLY A 103 -5.45 0.95 23.92
C GLY A 103 -6.03 1.65 22.69
N LEU A 104 -6.58 0.94 21.71
CA LEU A 104 -7.23 1.54 20.55
C LEU A 104 -8.65 2.01 20.89
N THR A 105 -8.79 3.27 21.24
CA THR A 105 -10.10 3.89 21.45
C THR A 105 -10.81 4.15 20.12
N GLN A 106 -12.14 4.28 20.17
CA GLN A 106 -12.91 4.66 18.98
C GLN A 106 -12.45 6.02 18.40
N GLU A 107 -12.06 6.96 19.26
CA GLU A 107 -11.50 8.25 18.85
C GLU A 107 -10.22 8.06 18.03
N LEU A 108 -9.32 7.20 18.47
CA LEU A 108 -8.07 6.93 17.77
C LEU A 108 -8.29 6.22 16.44
N ARG A 109 -9.24 5.27 16.39
CA ARG A 109 -9.69 4.65 15.11
C ARG A 109 -10.17 5.71 14.13
N MET A 110 -11.03 6.62 14.58
CA MET A 110 -11.56 7.70 13.73
C MET A 110 -10.46 8.64 13.23
N LYS A 111 -9.50 9.00 14.08
CA LYS A 111 -8.36 9.82 13.68
C LYS A 111 -7.49 9.14 12.62
N ASN A 112 -7.20 7.85 12.77
CA ASN A 112 -6.46 7.10 11.78
C ASN A 112 -7.22 6.98 10.44
N LEU A 113 -8.51 6.70 10.50
CA LEU A 113 -9.37 6.67 9.31
C LEU A 113 -9.33 8.03 8.58
N GLN A 114 -9.51 9.13 9.30
CA GLN A 114 -9.43 10.47 8.73
C GLN A 114 -8.05 10.75 8.12
N GLN A 115 -6.98 10.29 8.75
CA GLN A 115 -5.62 10.47 8.24
C GLN A 115 -5.46 9.85 6.86
N TYR A 116 -5.86 8.59 6.67
CA TYR A 116 -5.65 7.88 5.41
C TYR A 116 -6.75 8.14 4.39
N GLU A 117 -8.01 8.09 4.79
CA GLU A 117 -9.13 8.16 3.85
C GLU A 117 -9.54 9.59 3.49
N VAL A 118 -9.18 10.57 4.32
CA VAL A 118 -9.49 11.98 4.07
C VAL A 118 -8.23 12.77 3.78
N HIS A 119 -7.37 12.99 4.76
CA HIS A 119 -6.25 13.94 4.62
C HIS A 119 -5.25 13.54 3.54
N LEU A 120 -4.77 12.30 3.54
CA LEU A 120 -3.82 11.85 2.51
C LEU A 120 -4.49 11.64 1.15
N ALA A 121 -5.74 11.16 1.15
CA ALA A 121 -6.52 11.04 -0.07
C ALA A 121 -6.74 12.40 -0.76
N GLU A 122 -7.01 13.46 0.01
CA GLU A 122 -7.14 14.82 -0.52
C GLU A 122 -5.84 15.33 -1.15
N VAL A 123 -4.69 15.08 -0.52
CA VAL A 123 -3.38 15.44 -1.08
C VAL A 123 -3.15 14.71 -2.39
N VAL A 124 -3.35 13.40 -2.43
CA VAL A 124 -3.17 12.62 -3.67
C VAL A 124 -4.10 13.13 -4.76
N ARG A 125 -5.40 13.25 -4.49
CA ARG A 125 -6.39 13.73 -5.49
C ARG A 125 -6.11 15.15 -6.00
N LYS A 126 -5.53 16.00 -5.16
CA LYS A 126 -5.16 17.35 -5.56
C LYS A 126 -4.04 17.38 -6.60
N TYR A 127 -3.08 16.47 -6.51
CA TYR A 127 -1.87 16.51 -7.33
C TYR A 127 -1.82 15.41 -8.41
N ASP A 128 -2.65 14.37 -8.27
CA ASP A 128 -2.81 13.26 -9.22
C ASP A 128 -4.29 12.80 -9.27
N PRO A 129 -5.20 13.62 -9.80
CA PRO A 129 -6.66 13.44 -9.68
C PRO A 129 -7.20 12.24 -10.46
N ASP A 130 -6.50 11.82 -11.50
CA ASP A 130 -6.99 10.79 -12.43
C ASP A 130 -6.57 9.37 -11.99
N ARG A 131 -5.63 9.27 -11.04
CA ARG A 131 -5.13 7.98 -10.57
C ARG A 131 -5.93 7.47 -9.39
N LEU A 132 -6.17 6.15 -9.37
CA LEU A 132 -6.85 5.50 -8.26
C LEU A 132 -6.09 5.73 -6.95
N PHE A 133 -6.79 6.19 -5.92
CA PHE A 133 -6.35 6.14 -4.54
C PHE A 133 -7.10 5.03 -3.81
N TRP A 134 -6.35 4.07 -3.24
CA TRP A 134 -6.85 2.99 -2.42
C TRP A 134 -6.50 3.25 -0.95
N PRO A 135 -7.46 3.21 0.00
CA PRO A 135 -7.23 3.75 1.35
C PRO A 135 -6.23 2.95 2.18
N SER A 136 -6.22 1.64 2.04
CA SER A 136 -5.37 0.71 2.80
C SER A 136 -5.19 -0.59 2.01
N SER A 137 -4.21 -1.40 2.35
CA SER A 137 -4.05 -2.76 1.82
C SER A 137 -3.67 -3.70 2.98
N PRO A 138 -4.47 -4.75 3.28
CA PRO A 138 -5.71 -5.09 2.60
C PRO A 138 -6.85 -4.14 2.97
N SER A 139 -7.85 -4.02 2.10
CA SER A 139 -9.05 -3.25 2.38
C SER A 139 -10.22 -3.70 1.51
N SER A 140 -11.43 -3.64 2.06
CA SER A 140 -12.67 -3.79 1.31
C SER A 140 -13.24 -2.45 0.79
N GLY A 141 -12.43 -1.38 0.82
CA GLY A 141 -12.77 -0.04 0.34
C GLY A 141 -12.78 1.04 1.43
N GLY A 142 -12.26 0.73 2.61
CA GLY A 142 -12.12 1.64 3.74
C GLY A 142 -13.18 1.49 4.83
N GLY A 143 -13.10 2.34 5.86
CA GLY A 143 -14.08 2.40 6.94
C GLY A 143 -14.01 1.28 7.97
N TYR A 144 -12.94 0.52 8.02
CA TYR A 144 -12.79 -0.68 8.88
C TYR A 144 -13.87 -1.76 8.61
N TYR A 145 -14.44 -1.77 7.42
CA TYR A 145 -15.41 -2.79 7.07
C TYR A 145 -14.72 -3.99 6.42
N ASP A 146 -14.61 -5.10 7.17
CA ASP A 146 -14.04 -6.37 6.71
C ASP A 146 -12.74 -6.17 5.89
N PRO A 147 -11.68 -5.58 6.51
CA PRO A 147 -10.53 -5.10 5.76
C PRO A 147 -9.75 -6.19 5.01
N ASN A 148 -9.85 -7.46 5.41
CA ASN A 148 -9.25 -8.59 4.69
C ASN A 148 -10.30 -9.55 4.10
N GLY A 149 -11.46 -9.01 3.75
CA GLY A 149 -12.58 -9.77 3.16
C GLY A 149 -12.32 -10.19 1.72
N TYR A 150 -12.75 -11.42 1.38
CA TYR A 150 -12.44 -12.04 0.08
C TYR A 150 -13.31 -11.55 -1.09
N GLU A 151 -14.42 -10.87 -0.80
CA GLU A 151 -15.41 -10.50 -1.83
C GLU A 151 -15.15 -9.15 -2.48
N LYS A 152 -14.41 -8.26 -1.79
CA LYS A 152 -14.15 -6.89 -2.24
C LYS A 152 -12.69 -6.50 -2.01
N GLY A 153 -12.21 -5.58 -2.85
CA GLY A 153 -10.89 -5.00 -2.70
C GLY A 153 -9.76 -6.02 -2.83
N ASP A 154 -8.81 -5.94 -1.92
CA ASP A 154 -7.63 -6.78 -1.91
C ASP A 154 -7.45 -7.51 -0.57
N VAL A 155 -6.74 -8.62 -0.62
CA VAL A 155 -6.50 -9.47 0.55
C VAL A 155 -5.02 -9.80 0.70
N HIS A 156 -4.59 -9.96 1.95
CA HIS A 156 -3.29 -10.51 2.31
C HIS A 156 -3.43 -11.97 2.76
N CYS A 157 -2.66 -12.86 2.18
CA CYS A 157 -2.65 -14.28 2.52
C CYS A 157 -1.38 -14.65 3.26
N TRP A 158 -1.43 -14.63 4.58
CA TRP A 158 -0.29 -14.94 5.45
C TRP A 158 -0.16 -16.40 5.86
N TYR A 159 -1.11 -17.27 5.50
CA TYR A 159 -1.19 -18.66 5.98
C TYR A 159 0.00 -19.52 5.60
N VAL A 160 0.76 -19.17 4.58
CA VAL A 160 1.96 -19.90 4.16
C VAL A 160 3.19 -19.48 4.97
N TRP A 161 3.18 -18.26 5.53
CA TRP A 161 4.33 -17.66 6.22
C TRP A 161 4.24 -17.74 7.75
N TYR A 162 3.03 -17.81 8.32
CA TYR A 162 2.81 -17.85 9.77
C TYR A 162 2.39 -19.23 10.27
N LEU A 163 2.74 -19.56 11.52
CA LEU A 163 2.39 -20.82 12.14
C LEU A 163 0.91 -20.89 12.57
N PRO A 164 0.24 -22.04 12.34
CA PRO A 164 0.76 -23.21 11.65
C PRO A 164 0.82 -22.98 10.13
N ALA A 165 2.02 -23.01 9.56
CA ALA A 165 2.23 -22.71 8.15
C ALA A 165 1.52 -23.73 7.25
N LYS A 166 0.78 -23.25 6.27
CA LYS A 166 0.19 -24.05 5.21
C LYS A 166 1.23 -24.30 4.11
N PRO A 167 1.13 -25.39 3.34
CA PRO A 167 1.98 -25.60 2.18
C PRO A 167 1.77 -24.49 1.14
N TYR A 168 2.77 -24.17 0.34
CA TYR A 168 2.70 -23.12 -0.70
C TYR A 168 1.54 -23.30 -1.68
N THR A 169 1.08 -24.55 -1.88
CA THR A 169 -0.09 -24.86 -2.71
C THR A 169 -1.38 -24.25 -2.19
N PHE A 170 -1.42 -23.84 -0.91
CA PHE A 170 -2.57 -23.19 -0.29
C PHE A 170 -2.89 -21.84 -0.93
N TYR A 171 -1.95 -21.21 -1.60
CA TYR A 171 -2.25 -19.99 -2.38
C TYR A 171 -3.33 -20.21 -3.45
N ARG A 172 -3.58 -21.45 -3.89
CA ARG A 172 -4.69 -21.78 -4.79
C ARG A 172 -6.06 -21.68 -4.14
N ASP A 173 -6.11 -21.81 -2.83
CA ASP A 173 -7.33 -21.74 -2.01
C ASP A 173 -7.52 -20.35 -1.40
N CYS A 174 -6.46 -19.54 -1.40
CA CYS A 174 -6.45 -18.15 -0.91
C CYS A 174 -6.80 -17.20 -2.07
N THR A 175 -8.00 -17.33 -2.60
CA THR A 175 -8.44 -16.65 -3.82
C THR A 175 -9.41 -15.52 -3.49
N GLY A 176 -8.88 -14.41 -2.95
CA GLY A 176 -9.63 -13.15 -2.92
C GLY A 176 -9.79 -12.55 -4.31
N ARG A 177 -10.55 -11.47 -4.42
CA ARG A 177 -10.73 -10.75 -5.68
C ARG A 177 -9.39 -10.22 -6.23
N PHE A 178 -8.52 -9.77 -5.36
CA PHE A 178 -7.15 -9.38 -5.64
C PHE A 178 -6.27 -9.77 -4.43
N ILE A 179 -5.09 -10.32 -4.67
CA ILE A 179 -4.11 -10.66 -3.64
C ILE A 179 -2.92 -9.73 -3.82
N SER A 180 -2.60 -8.95 -2.78
CA SER A 180 -1.54 -7.95 -2.81
C SER A 180 -0.38 -8.32 -1.88
#